data_a1882d496c0289dbc360283a533584cb
#
_entry.id   a1882d496c0289dbc360283a533584cb
#
_cell.length_a   1.000
_cell.length_b   1.000
_cell.length_c   1.000
_cell.angle_alpha   90.00
_cell.angle_beta   90.00
_cell.angle_gamma   90.00
#
_symmetry.space_group_name_H-M   'P 1'
#
loop_
_entity.id
_entity.type
_entity.pdbx_description
1 polymer ?
#
loop_
_entity_poly.entity_id
_entity_poly.type
_entity_poly.pdbx_seq_one_letter_code
_entity_poly.pdbx_strand_id
1 'polypeptide(L)'
;MVADSSAIGSVGILTIGTRGERGPGEVRIKIRGGSETFIAWSEEPLPQGATVLVTDSRGRRALDVMKWADDPLDELGDYGA
;
A
#
# COMPACT_ATOMS: atom_id res chain seq x y z
N MET A 1 8.24 16.26 -9.96
CA MET A 1 8.16 14.78 -10.00
C MET A 1 8.69 14.21 -8.71
N VAL A 2 7.97 13.22 -8.15
CA VAL A 2 8.36 12.59 -6.91
C VAL A 2 9.16 11.33 -7.23
N ALA A 3 10.34 11.18 -6.63
CA ALA A 3 11.10 9.94 -6.77
C ALA A 3 10.38 8.82 -6.03
N ASP A 4 10.41 7.60 -6.57
CA ASP A 4 9.74 6.46 -5.95
C ASP A 4 10.21 6.25 -4.52
N SER A 5 11.49 6.44 -4.25
CA SER A 5 12.05 6.24 -2.91
C SER A 5 11.49 7.22 -1.88
N SER A 6 10.96 8.37 -2.30
CA SER A 6 10.37 9.32 -1.36
C SER A 6 9.02 8.85 -0.84
N ALA A 7 8.44 7.82 -1.44
CA ALA A 7 7.20 7.22 -0.95
C ALA A 7 7.44 6.26 0.22
N ILE A 8 8.68 5.84 0.48
CA ILE A 8 8.98 4.92 1.58
C ILE A 8 8.59 5.57 2.90
N GLY A 9 7.86 4.82 3.72
CA GLY A 9 7.34 5.33 4.98
C GLY A 9 5.95 5.94 4.88
N SER A 10 5.42 6.10 3.68
CA SER A 10 4.07 6.63 3.48
C SER A 10 3.03 5.56 3.69
N VAL A 11 1.83 6.00 4.06
CA VAL A 11 0.67 5.12 4.18
C VAL A 11 -0.23 5.38 2.98
N GLY A 12 -0.74 4.32 2.39
CA GLY A 12 -1.63 4.43 1.24
C GLY A 12 -2.75 3.43 1.30
N ILE A 13 -3.59 3.47 0.27
CA ILE A 13 -4.74 2.58 0.17
C ILE A 13 -4.64 1.82 -1.14
N LEU A 14 -4.85 0.50 -1.09
CA LEU A 14 -4.82 -0.31 -2.30
C LEU A 14 -6.07 -0.04 -3.14
N THR A 15 -5.86 0.44 -4.35
CA THR A 15 -6.95 0.60 -5.32
C THR A 15 -7.17 -0.69 -6.09
N ILE A 16 -6.13 -1.52 -6.18
CA ILE A 16 -6.21 -2.87 -6.71
C ILE A 16 -5.51 -3.77 -5.70
N GLY A 17 -6.14 -4.86 -5.29
CA GLY A 17 -5.56 -5.78 -4.32
C GLY A 17 -4.30 -6.44 -4.85
N THR A 18 -3.41 -6.82 -3.94
CA THR A 18 -2.20 -7.56 -4.30
C THR A 18 -2.49 -9.06 -4.24
N ARG A 19 -1.66 -9.84 -4.92
CA ARG A 19 -1.79 -11.29 -4.94
C ARG A 19 -0.55 -11.99 -4.36
N GLY A 20 0.16 -11.28 -3.48
CA GLY A 20 1.40 -11.80 -2.93
C GLY A 20 2.43 -11.97 -4.03
N GLU A 21 3.14 -13.08 -4.02
CA GLU A 21 4.15 -13.37 -5.03
C GLU A 21 3.57 -13.57 -6.42
N ARG A 22 2.27 -13.82 -6.51
CA ARG A 22 1.61 -14.09 -7.79
C ARG A 22 1.44 -12.85 -8.64
N GLY A 23 1.45 -11.69 -8.05
CA GLY A 23 1.35 -10.47 -8.82
C GLY A 23 1.06 -9.25 -7.98
N PRO A 24 1.32 -8.07 -8.54
CA PRO A 24 1.13 -6.82 -7.81
C PRO A 24 -0.31 -6.33 -7.89
N GLY A 25 -0.62 -5.39 -7.02
CA GLY A 25 -1.80 -4.55 -7.12
C GLY A 25 -1.39 -3.12 -7.39
N GLU A 26 -2.18 -2.20 -6.88
CA GLU A 26 -1.93 -0.78 -7.05
C GLU A 26 -2.26 -0.05 -5.76
N VAL A 27 -1.41 0.89 -5.37
CA VAL A 27 -1.59 1.68 -4.17
C VAL A 27 -1.69 3.16 -4.54
N ARG A 28 -2.63 3.85 -3.90
CA ARG A 28 -2.75 5.30 -4.00
C ARG A 28 -2.17 5.93 -2.76
N ILE A 29 -1.25 6.85 -2.95
CA ILE A 29 -0.57 7.54 -1.86
C ILE A 29 -0.84 9.03 -1.98
N LYS A 30 -1.18 9.66 -0.87
CA LYS A 30 -1.31 11.11 -0.83
C LYS A 30 0.06 11.73 -0.85
N ILE A 31 0.26 12.64 -1.79
CA ILE A 31 1.50 13.37 -1.97
C ILE A 31 1.14 14.83 -1.99
N ARG A 32 2.10 15.68 -1.63
CA ARG A 32 1.89 17.12 -1.60
C ARG A 32 1.18 17.58 -2.88
N GLY A 33 0.01 18.18 -2.71
CA GLY A 33 -0.76 18.73 -3.81
C GLY A 33 -1.68 17.74 -4.51
N GLY A 34 -1.74 16.48 -4.08
CA GLY A 34 -2.63 15.52 -4.71
C GLY A 34 -2.37 14.10 -4.28
N SER A 35 -2.59 13.16 -5.18
CA SER A 35 -2.30 11.76 -4.93
C SER A 35 -1.70 11.14 -6.18
N GLU A 36 -0.92 10.09 -5.99
CA GLU A 36 -0.35 9.31 -7.09
C GLU A 36 -0.55 7.84 -6.84
N THR A 37 -0.63 7.07 -7.93
CA THR A 37 -0.75 5.63 -7.86
C THR A 37 0.56 4.98 -8.27
N PHE A 38 0.87 3.88 -7.59
CA PHE A 38 2.08 3.10 -7.85
C PHE A 38 1.71 1.63 -7.90
N ILE A 39 2.54 0.84 -8.56
CA ILE A 39 2.42 -0.61 -8.51
C ILE A 39 2.82 -1.05 -7.11
N ALA A 40 2.04 -1.95 -6.51
CA ALA A 40 2.27 -2.39 -5.14
C ALA A 40 2.50 -3.89 -5.07
N TRP A 41 3.63 -4.28 -4.48
CA TRP A 41 3.96 -5.67 -4.21
C TRP A 41 3.88 -5.92 -2.70
N SER A 42 3.38 -7.07 -2.30
CA SER A 42 3.34 -7.46 -0.90
C SER A 42 3.66 -8.95 -0.78
N GLU A 43 4.13 -9.38 0.39
CA GLU A 43 4.45 -10.78 0.60
C GLU A 43 3.19 -11.65 0.64
N GLU A 44 2.13 -11.13 1.24
CA GLU A 44 0.87 -11.86 1.31
C GLU A 44 -0.20 -11.11 0.52
N PRO A 45 -1.22 -11.82 0.03
CA PRO A 45 -2.31 -11.16 -0.69
C PRO A 45 -3.04 -10.19 0.22
N LEU A 46 -3.29 -8.98 -0.29
CA LEU A 46 -4.03 -7.96 0.44
C LEU A 46 -5.18 -7.48 -0.44
N PRO A 47 -6.37 -7.26 0.15
CA PRO A 47 -7.54 -6.91 -0.65
C PRO A 47 -7.54 -5.45 -1.06
N GLN A 48 -8.31 -5.15 -2.10
CA GLN A 48 -8.63 -3.78 -2.47
C GLN A 48 -9.21 -3.05 -1.25
N GLY A 49 -8.80 -1.82 -1.05
CA GLY A 49 -9.25 -1.02 0.09
C GLY A 49 -8.37 -1.14 1.33
N ALA A 50 -7.44 -2.10 1.35
CA ALA A 50 -6.55 -2.26 2.50
C ALA A 50 -5.63 -1.04 2.64
N THR A 51 -5.41 -0.64 3.89
CA THR A 51 -4.43 0.39 4.20
C THR A 51 -3.06 -0.27 4.35
N VAL A 52 -2.07 0.30 3.70
CA VAL A 52 -0.73 -0.29 3.66
C VAL A 52 0.35 0.74 3.95
N LEU A 53 1.48 0.24 4.43
CA LEU A 53 2.68 1.03 4.65
C LEU A 53 3.68 0.70 3.54
N VAL A 54 4.27 1.72 2.93
CA VAL A 54 5.31 1.53 1.93
C VAL A 54 6.63 1.26 2.65
N THR A 55 7.22 0.11 2.39
CA THR A 55 8.45 -0.31 3.08
C THR A 55 9.70 -0.16 2.23
N ASP A 56 9.55 -0.21 0.90
CA ASP A 56 10.71 -0.10 0.02
C ASP A 56 10.24 0.29 -1.37
N SER A 57 11.19 0.62 -2.23
CA SER A 57 10.93 0.97 -3.63
C SER A 57 11.71 0.01 -4.53
N ARG A 58 11.02 -0.46 -5.57
CA ARG A 58 11.67 -1.29 -6.61
C ARG A 58 12.07 -0.46 -7.82
N GLY A 59 11.80 0.86 -7.78
CA GLY A 59 11.97 1.71 -8.94
C GLY A 59 10.84 1.52 -9.94
N ARG A 60 10.81 2.35 -10.97
CA ARG A 60 9.82 2.26 -12.06
C ARG A 60 8.38 2.26 -11.55
N ARG A 61 8.10 3.09 -10.54
CA ARG A 61 6.79 3.25 -9.93
C ARG A 61 6.26 1.98 -9.31
N ALA A 62 7.16 1.12 -8.82
CA ALA A 62 6.80 -0.10 -8.11
C ALA A 62 7.34 -0.04 -6.69
N LEU A 63 6.47 -0.33 -5.73
CA LEU A 63 6.77 -0.24 -4.31
C LEU A 63 6.48 -1.57 -3.62
N ASP A 64 7.22 -1.84 -2.56
CA ASP A 64 6.88 -2.91 -1.64
C ASP A 64 6.05 -2.33 -0.52
N VAL A 65 4.97 -3.01 -0.18
CA VAL A 65 4.03 -2.56 0.85
C VAL A 65 3.74 -3.68 1.82
N MET A 66 3.28 -3.30 3.01
CA MET A 66 2.81 -4.26 4.01
C MET A 66 1.53 -3.72 4.62
N LYS A 67 0.73 -4.61 5.20
CA LYS A 67 -0.49 -4.21 5.87
C LYS A 67 -0.14 -3.22 6.99
N TRP A 68 -0.93 -2.15 7.07
CA TRP A 68 -0.76 -1.16 8.13
C TRP A 68 -1.35 -1.68 9.43
N ALA A 69 -0.51 -1.90 10.44
CA ALA A 69 -0.91 -2.58 11.67
C ALA A 69 -1.92 -1.79 12.51
N ASP A 70 -1.94 -0.48 12.34
CA ASP A 70 -2.82 0.40 13.12
C ASP A 70 -4.09 0.77 12.35
N ASP A 71 -4.45 -0.01 11.33
CA ASP A 71 -5.67 0.25 10.56
C ASP A 71 -6.88 0.15 11.50
N PRO A 72 -7.63 1.25 11.69
CA PRO A 72 -8.79 1.22 12.58
C PRO A 72 -9.84 0.18 12.19
N LEU A 73 -9.98 -0.11 10.90
CA LEU A 73 -10.94 -1.11 10.45
C LEU A 73 -10.56 -2.50 10.91
N ASP A 74 -9.27 -2.81 10.96
CA ASP A 74 -8.81 -4.09 11.48
C ASP A 74 -9.11 -4.22 12.96
N GLU A 75 -8.83 -3.17 13.72
CA GLU A 75 -9.11 -3.18 15.15
C GLU A 75 -10.58 -3.35 15.44
N LEU A 76 -11.42 -2.63 14.70
CA LEU A 76 -12.86 -2.75 14.88
C LEU A 76 -13.34 -4.14 14.50
N GLY A 77 -12.75 -4.74 13.50
CA GLY A 77 -13.08 -6.10 13.10
C GLY A 77 -12.79 -7.08 14.21
N ASP A 78 -11.65 -6.93 14.86
CA ASP A 78 -11.26 -7.81 15.96
C ASP A 78 -12.17 -7.68 17.17
N TYR A 79 -12.56 -6.47 17.49
CA TYR A 79 -13.40 -6.20 18.66
C TYR A 79 -14.88 -6.41 18.38
N GLY A 80 -15.28 -6.26 17.13
CA GLY A 80 -16.67 -6.42 16.75
C GLY A 80 -17.10 -7.86 16.58
N ALA A 81 -16.15 -8.74 16.64
CA ALA A 81 -16.43 -10.17 16.44
C ALA A 81 -17.12 -10.79 17.63
#